data_d2feda7483f445c48a0f485bad25e8e9
#
_entry.id   d2feda7483f445c48a0f485bad25e8e9
#
_cell.length_a   1.000
_cell.length_b   1.000
_cell.length_c   1.000
_cell.angle_alpha   90.00
_cell.angle_beta   90.00
_cell.angle_gamma   90.00
#
_symmetry.space_group_name_H-M   'P 1'
#
loop_
_entity.id
_entity.type
_entity.pdbx_description
1 polymer ?
#
loop_
_entity_poly.entity_id
_entity_poly.type
_entity_poly.pdbx_seq_one_letter_code
_entity_poly.pdbx_strand_id
1 'polypeptide(L)'
;MCIRDSVYIYDDIEKKATGDAGQWWLNKTLHLHSKNLEQKFNVKLIITDGEAKKNLSYLIEKYKISSLIWNRLYSDQSIKRDTEIKSFFKNKNIHVETFNSHLLNEPWEVQNNSGQFFKVFTPYWKTAFKVYLNKKFSYQKNTSIKSFKHNEKTKINFLSNRSWYEKFNNYWSPGEDAALKKIETYISSHIDKYDVNRNRPDFDQTSRISPHLRFGEISPRVIIEKIQNSKKSNNAVNTYLSEIGWREFSYSLLYYSEDLSTKPINPKFKKFPWRSSKKDFALWTEGKTGIPLVDAAMSQIYEEGWMHNRLRMVVGSFLVKNLLLNWTLGERYFQKSLLDYDEASNAAGWQWIAGCGADASPYFRVFNPVLQSEKFDPQAQFILKYIPQLKIFNSSKTVFEPYLDKKLLDSLVKEKKYVNPIVDLKESRNRALDAYQQTKS
;
A
#
# COMPACT_ATOMS: atom_id res chain seq x y z
N MET A 1 26.18 -24.14 -20.55
CA MET A 1 25.60 -22.81 -20.81
C MET A 1 24.17 -22.80 -20.30
N CYS A 2 23.80 -21.89 -19.35
CA CYS A 2 22.48 -21.89 -18.73
C CYS A 2 21.49 -21.14 -19.59
N ILE A 3 20.39 -21.79 -20.01
CA ILE A 3 19.25 -21.15 -20.65
C ILE A 3 18.34 -20.63 -19.53
N ARG A 4 17.93 -19.37 -19.58
CA ARG A 4 17.07 -18.74 -18.58
C ARG A 4 15.90 -18.07 -19.28
N ASP A 5 14.70 -18.36 -18.78
CA ASP A 5 13.47 -17.76 -19.24
C ASP A 5 12.63 -17.29 -18.06
N SER A 6 11.67 -16.42 -18.34
CA SER A 6 10.85 -15.78 -17.32
C SER A 6 9.38 -16.10 -17.56
N VAL A 7 8.67 -16.40 -16.49
CA VAL A 7 7.22 -16.60 -16.50
C VAL A 7 6.56 -15.79 -15.38
N TYR A 8 5.47 -15.12 -15.71
CA TYR A 8 4.55 -14.52 -14.74
C TYR A 8 3.24 -15.30 -14.77
N ILE A 9 2.77 -15.74 -13.61
CA ILE A 9 1.53 -16.51 -13.47
C ILE A 9 0.54 -15.70 -12.66
N TYR A 10 -0.56 -15.27 -13.29
CA TYR A 10 -1.64 -14.53 -12.66
C TYR A 10 -2.65 -15.51 -12.07
N ASP A 11 -2.33 -16.08 -10.90
CA ASP A 11 -3.19 -17.03 -10.19
C ASP A 11 -4.26 -16.32 -9.33
N ASP A 12 -5.11 -17.11 -8.67
CA ASP A 12 -6.21 -16.56 -7.88
C ASP A 12 -5.75 -15.83 -6.60
N ILE A 13 -4.57 -16.16 -6.06
CA ILE A 13 -3.97 -15.44 -4.94
C ILE A 13 -3.54 -14.05 -5.40
N GLU A 14 -2.84 -13.99 -6.53
CA GLU A 14 -2.39 -12.72 -7.11
C GLU A 14 -3.57 -11.83 -7.54
N LYS A 15 -4.62 -12.42 -8.11
CA LYS A 15 -5.86 -11.71 -8.48
C LYS A 15 -6.49 -11.02 -7.26
N LYS A 16 -6.58 -11.73 -6.13
CA LYS A 16 -7.11 -11.18 -4.88
C LYS A 16 -6.19 -10.10 -4.30
N ALA A 17 -4.87 -10.32 -4.34
CA ALA A 17 -3.88 -9.41 -3.77
C ALA A 17 -3.72 -8.11 -4.58
N THR A 18 -4.13 -8.07 -5.85
CA THR A 18 -3.87 -6.92 -6.71
C THR A 18 -4.94 -5.83 -6.62
N GLY A 19 -6.21 -6.20 -6.47
CA GLY A 19 -7.34 -5.26 -6.50
C GLY A 19 -7.57 -4.60 -7.88
N ASP A 20 -8.66 -3.83 -8.01
CA ASP A 20 -9.05 -3.25 -9.31
C ASP A 20 -8.06 -2.18 -9.80
N ALA A 21 -7.65 -1.27 -8.91
CA ALA A 21 -6.67 -0.23 -9.24
C ALA A 21 -5.28 -0.83 -9.52
N GLY A 22 -4.85 -1.79 -8.70
CA GLY A 22 -3.58 -2.47 -8.87
C GLY A 22 -3.48 -3.24 -10.17
N GLN A 23 -4.58 -3.78 -10.71
CA GLN A 23 -4.60 -4.43 -12.02
C GLN A 23 -4.17 -3.50 -13.16
N TRP A 24 -4.56 -2.22 -13.10
CA TRP A 24 -4.09 -1.23 -14.06
C TRP A 24 -2.57 -1.08 -14.02
N TRP A 25 -2.00 -0.97 -12.81
CA TRP A 25 -0.54 -0.87 -12.66
C TRP A 25 0.16 -2.15 -13.12
N LEU A 26 -0.31 -3.31 -12.67
CA LEU A 26 0.24 -4.61 -13.05
C LEU A 26 0.26 -4.79 -14.58
N ASN A 27 -0.84 -4.45 -15.25
CA ASN A 27 -0.93 -4.54 -16.70
C ASN A 27 0.12 -3.69 -17.41
N LYS A 28 0.33 -2.44 -16.95
CA LYS A 28 1.33 -1.52 -17.49
C LYS A 28 2.76 -2.01 -17.22
N THR A 29 3.04 -2.38 -15.96
CA THR A 29 4.40 -2.81 -15.57
C THR A 29 4.82 -4.10 -16.25
N LEU A 30 3.94 -5.10 -16.38
CA LEU A 30 4.25 -6.35 -17.09
C LEU A 30 4.55 -6.12 -18.57
N HIS A 31 3.81 -5.22 -19.20
CA HIS A 31 4.08 -4.85 -20.59
C HIS A 31 5.46 -4.21 -20.76
N LEU A 32 5.80 -3.26 -19.89
CA LEU A 32 7.11 -2.60 -19.90
C LEU A 32 8.23 -3.58 -19.55
N HIS A 33 8.03 -4.43 -18.54
CA HIS A 33 9.02 -5.42 -18.14
C HIS A 33 9.27 -6.46 -19.24
N SER A 34 8.22 -6.94 -19.92
CA SER A 34 8.36 -7.84 -21.07
C SER A 34 9.20 -7.21 -22.17
N LYS A 35 8.94 -5.93 -22.51
CA LYS A 35 9.74 -5.18 -23.49
C LYS A 35 11.19 -5.02 -23.06
N ASN A 36 11.44 -4.71 -21.78
CA ASN A 36 12.79 -4.56 -21.25
C ASN A 36 13.57 -5.88 -21.28
N LEU A 37 12.94 -7.00 -20.94
CA LEU A 37 13.56 -8.33 -21.01
C LEU A 37 13.94 -8.70 -22.45
N GLU A 38 13.05 -8.43 -23.40
CA GLU A 38 13.31 -8.70 -24.82
C GLU A 38 14.46 -7.82 -25.36
N GLN A 39 14.45 -6.52 -25.07
CA GLN A 39 15.48 -5.60 -25.54
C GLN A 39 16.84 -5.80 -24.90
N LYS A 40 16.92 -6.04 -23.60
CA LYS A 40 18.19 -6.14 -22.85
C LYS A 40 18.80 -7.53 -22.91
N PHE A 41 17.97 -8.58 -22.95
CA PHE A 41 18.42 -9.96 -22.78
C PHE A 41 17.93 -10.91 -23.87
N ASN A 42 17.13 -10.45 -24.82
CA ASN A 42 16.47 -11.28 -25.83
C ASN A 42 15.63 -12.43 -25.19
N VAL A 43 15.00 -12.14 -24.04
CA VAL A 43 14.15 -13.07 -23.29
C VAL A 43 12.69 -12.62 -23.45
N LYS A 44 11.83 -13.53 -23.93
CA LYS A 44 10.38 -13.29 -23.97
C LYS A 44 9.74 -13.70 -22.66
N LEU A 45 9.03 -12.77 -22.03
CA LEU A 45 8.25 -13.08 -20.82
C LEU A 45 7.00 -13.89 -21.18
N ILE A 46 6.88 -15.09 -20.61
CA ILE A 46 5.65 -15.87 -20.68
C ILE A 46 4.68 -15.32 -19.62
N ILE A 47 3.46 -14.95 -20.04
CA ILE A 47 2.42 -14.50 -19.11
C ILE A 47 1.23 -15.45 -19.27
N THR A 48 0.86 -16.10 -18.17
CA THR A 48 -0.23 -17.07 -18.13
C THR A 48 -1.14 -16.80 -16.93
N ASP A 49 -2.31 -17.40 -16.96
CA ASP A 49 -3.31 -17.24 -15.93
C ASP A 49 -3.73 -18.63 -15.36
N GLY A 50 -4.26 -18.66 -14.14
CA GLY A 50 -4.71 -19.85 -13.47
C GLY A 50 -3.70 -20.49 -12.52
N GLU A 51 -3.95 -21.72 -12.12
CA GLU A 51 -3.19 -22.41 -11.07
C GLU A 51 -1.68 -22.49 -11.36
N ALA A 52 -0.88 -21.94 -10.44
CA ALA A 52 0.57 -21.81 -10.62
C ALA A 52 1.25 -23.19 -10.78
N LYS A 53 0.89 -24.19 -9.97
CA LYS A 53 1.47 -25.54 -10.04
C LYS A 53 1.20 -26.20 -11.39
N LYS A 54 -0.02 -26.06 -11.92
CA LYS A 54 -0.40 -26.61 -13.22
C LYS A 54 0.36 -25.97 -14.37
N ASN A 55 0.45 -24.64 -14.38
CA ASN A 55 1.19 -23.89 -15.40
C ASN A 55 2.69 -24.25 -15.37
N LEU A 56 3.28 -24.29 -14.19
CA LEU A 56 4.69 -24.68 -14.05
C LEU A 56 4.94 -26.14 -14.49
N SER A 57 4.04 -27.08 -14.14
CA SER A 57 4.17 -28.48 -14.58
C SER A 57 4.18 -28.60 -16.11
N TYR A 58 3.27 -27.88 -16.78
CA TYR A 58 3.22 -27.83 -18.25
C TYR A 58 4.53 -27.30 -18.86
N LEU A 59 5.02 -26.15 -18.35
CA LEU A 59 6.24 -25.53 -18.87
C LEU A 59 7.48 -26.42 -18.64
N ILE A 60 7.58 -27.01 -17.44
CA ILE A 60 8.70 -27.92 -17.09
C ILE A 60 8.75 -29.11 -18.02
N GLU A 61 7.62 -29.77 -18.24
CA GLU A 61 7.52 -30.94 -19.12
C GLU A 61 7.85 -30.58 -20.58
N LYS A 62 7.21 -29.53 -21.09
CA LYS A 62 7.35 -29.08 -22.48
C LYS A 62 8.78 -28.66 -22.84
N TYR A 63 9.44 -27.92 -21.95
CA TYR A 63 10.74 -27.31 -22.20
C TYR A 63 11.90 -28.02 -21.48
N LYS A 64 11.63 -29.14 -20.79
CA LYS A 64 12.62 -29.94 -20.05
C LYS A 64 13.40 -29.08 -19.05
N ILE A 65 12.68 -28.26 -18.28
CA ILE A 65 13.25 -27.35 -17.30
C ILE A 65 13.79 -28.16 -16.11
N SER A 66 15.01 -27.89 -15.69
CA SER A 66 15.68 -28.57 -14.57
C SER A 66 15.72 -27.74 -13.28
N SER A 67 15.41 -26.43 -13.36
CA SER A 67 15.50 -25.55 -12.21
C SER A 67 14.39 -24.49 -12.22
N LEU A 68 13.81 -24.23 -11.04
CA LEU A 68 12.83 -23.17 -10.78
C LEU A 68 13.40 -22.20 -9.75
N ILE A 69 13.27 -20.91 -10.04
CA ILE A 69 13.73 -19.83 -9.16
C ILE A 69 12.64 -18.78 -9.07
N TRP A 70 12.30 -18.34 -7.84
CA TRP A 70 11.38 -17.22 -7.64
C TRP A 70 11.66 -16.43 -6.35
N ASN A 71 11.04 -15.27 -6.23
CA ASN A 71 11.13 -14.44 -5.04
C ASN A 71 10.03 -14.80 -4.04
N ARG A 72 10.38 -14.86 -2.77
CA ARG A 72 9.43 -15.18 -1.69
C ARG A 72 8.35 -14.12 -1.53
N LEU A 73 7.13 -14.58 -1.25
CA LEU A 73 6.01 -13.79 -0.79
C LEU A 73 5.68 -14.18 0.66
N TYR A 74 5.06 -13.30 1.43
CA TYR A 74 4.99 -13.42 2.89
C TYR A 74 3.59 -13.49 3.46
N SER A 75 2.53 -13.49 2.65
CA SER A 75 1.17 -13.78 3.12
C SER A 75 0.97 -15.27 3.34
N ASP A 76 0.10 -15.65 4.28
CA ASP A 76 -0.18 -17.05 4.61
C ASP A 76 -0.54 -17.88 3.38
N GLN A 77 -1.40 -17.33 2.50
CA GLN A 77 -1.83 -18.01 1.29
C GLN A 77 -0.66 -18.21 0.30
N SER A 78 0.20 -17.20 0.16
CA SER A 78 1.39 -17.28 -0.71
C SER A 78 2.42 -18.27 -0.17
N ILE A 79 2.69 -18.24 1.14
CA ILE A 79 3.62 -19.17 1.78
C ILE A 79 3.14 -20.61 1.59
N LYS A 80 1.85 -20.87 1.78
CA LYS A 80 1.25 -22.19 1.63
C LYS A 80 1.38 -22.72 0.19
N ARG A 81 0.96 -21.91 -0.78
CA ARG A 81 1.10 -22.22 -2.21
C ARG A 81 2.55 -22.51 -2.58
N ASP A 82 3.48 -21.63 -2.21
CA ASP A 82 4.88 -21.71 -2.60
C ASP A 82 5.58 -22.91 -1.93
N THR A 83 5.20 -23.26 -0.70
CA THR A 83 5.67 -24.44 0.00
C THR A 83 5.23 -25.73 -0.69
N GLU A 84 3.94 -25.81 -1.10
CA GLU A 84 3.42 -26.94 -1.86
C GLU A 84 4.12 -27.10 -3.21
N ILE A 85 4.29 -26.00 -3.95
CA ILE A 85 4.98 -26.00 -5.25
C ILE A 85 6.42 -26.47 -5.08
N LYS A 86 7.15 -25.92 -4.10
CA LYS A 86 8.54 -26.27 -3.81
C LYS A 86 8.70 -27.77 -3.49
N SER A 87 7.86 -28.30 -2.62
CA SER A 87 7.88 -29.72 -2.26
C SER A 87 7.55 -30.62 -3.46
N PHE A 88 6.51 -30.28 -4.22
CA PHE A 88 6.10 -31.05 -5.40
C PHE A 88 7.19 -31.18 -6.46
N PHE A 89 7.88 -30.08 -6.79
CA PHE A 89 8.91 -30.12 -7.83
C PHE A 89 10.23 -30.69 -7.33
N LYS A 90 10.59 -30.50 -6.07
CA LYS A 90 11.75 -31.19 -5.47
C LYS A 90 11.59 -32.71 -5.51
N ASN A 91 10.39 -33.24 -5.24
CA ASN A 91 10.10 -34.67 -5.34
C ASN A 91 10.17 -35.20 -6.79
N LYS A 92 10.15 -34.30 -7.78
CA LYS A 92 10.36 -34.62 -9.21
C LYS A 92 11.79 -34.35 -9.69
N ASN A 93 12.74 -34.21 -8.77
CA ASN A 93 14.16 -33.92 -9.05
C ASN A 93 14.37 -32.59 -9.80
N ILE A 94 13.46 -31.63 -9.69
CA ILE A 94 13.67 -30.28 -10.18
C ILE A 94 14.36 -29.47 -9.07
N HIS A 95 15.46 -28.80 -9.42
CA HIS A 95 16.10 -27.87 -8.49
C HIS A 95 15.20 -26.67 -8.22
N VAL A 96 14.93 -26.37 -6.94
CA VAL A 96 14.06 -25.25 -6.55
C VAL A 96 14.76 -24.36 -5.55
N GLU A 97 14.90 -23.08 -5.89
CA GLU A 97 15.53 -22.07 -5.04
C GLU A 97 14.65 -20.80 -4.95
N THR A 98 14.70 -20.12 -3.78
CA THR A 98 13.90 -18.92 -3.54
C THR A 98 14.74 -17.83 -2.89
N PHE A 99 14.50 -16.58 -3.27
CA PHE A 99 15.29 -15.43 -2.84
C PHE A 99 14.43 -14.34 -2.20
N ASN A 100 15.06 -13.46 -1.43
CA ASN A 100 14.49 -12.20 -0.99
C ASN A 100 14.83 -11.11 -2.01
N SER A 101 13.83 -10.54 -2.66
CA SER A 101 13.99 -9.34 -3.48
C SER A 101 13.16 -8.16 -2.97
N HIS A 102 12.25 -8.42 -2.04
CA HIS A 102 11.17 -7.52 -1.67
C HIS A 102 11.43 -6.76 -0.37
N LEU A 103 12.25 -7.32 0.52
CA LEU A 103 12.55 -6.78 1.84
C LEU A 103 14.04 -6.51 2.03
N LEU A 104 14.38 -5.69 3.01
CA LEU A 104 15.76 -5.50 3.49
C LEU A 104 16.25 -6.76 4.21
N ASN A 105 15.39 -7.31 5.07
CA ASN A 105 15.64 -8.50 5.84
C ASN A 105 14.49 -9.50 5.71
N GLU A 106 14.78 -10.77 5.81
CA GLU A 106 13.74 -11.77 6.01
C GLU A 106 13.08 -11.56 7.40
N PRO A 107 11.77 -11.78 7.55
CA PRO A 107 11.10 -11.62 8.85
C PRO A 107 11.76 -12.38 9.99
N TRP A 108 12.29 -13.58 9.74
CA TRP A 108 12.96 -14.41 10.75
C TRP A 108 14.39 -13.98 11.08
N GLU A 109 15.01 -13.10 10.32
CA GLU A 109 16.33 -12.53 10.62
C GLU A 109 16.27 -11.42 11.68
N VAL A 110 15.08 -10.89 11.97
CA VAL A 110 14.89 -9.74 12.87
C VAL A 110 14.03 -10.16 14.06
N GLN A 111 14.69 -10.61 15.11
CA GLN A 111 14.07 -11.07 16.34
C GLN A 111 14.60 -10.29 17.55
N ASN A 112 13.81 -10.25 18.62
CA ASN A 112 14.24 -9.68 19.89
C ASN A 112 15.20 -10.66 20.63
N ASN A 113 15.69 -10.25 21.79
CA ASN A 113 16.63 -11.05 22.58
C ASN A 113 16.05 -12.41 23.07
N SER A 114 14.72 -12.56 23.03
CA SER A 114 14.02 -13.81 23.37
C SER A 114 13.71 -14.69 22.15
N GLY A 115 14.24 -14.36 20.97
CA GLY A 115 13.95 -15.08 19.72
C GLY A 115 12.53 -14.86 19.17
N GLN A 116 11.80 -13.85 19.66
CA GLN A 116 10.44 -13.55 19.22
C GLN A 116 10.42 -12.33 18.30
N PHE A 117 9.37 -12.20 17.49
CA PHE A 117 9.16 -11.02 16.69
C PHE A 117 8.82 -9.78 17.55
N PHE A 118 9.15 -8.62 17.05
CA PHE A 118 8.86 -7.36 17.71
C PHE A 118 7.38 -6.96 17.54
N LYS A 119 6.81 -6.40 18.62
CA LYS A 119 5.46 -5.80 18.60
C LYS A 119 5.48 -4.28 18.66
N VAL A 120 6.68 -3.66 18.71
CA VAL A 120 6.87 -2.21 18.78
C VAL A 120 7.89 -1.80 17.71
N PHE A 121 7.57 -0.74 16.97
CA PHE A 121 8.34 -0.30 15.80
C PHE A 121 9.77 0.15 16.12
N THR A 122 9.94 1.01 17.13
CA THR A 122 11.25 1.62 17.38
C THR A 122 12.36 0.60 17.66
N PRO A 123 12.19 -0.39 18.57
CA PRO A 123 13.20 -1.42 18.78
C PRO A 123 13.35 -2.34 17.56
N TYR A 124 12.25 -2.63 16.84
CA TYR A 124 12.31 -3.39 15.59
C TYR A 124 13.23 -2.71 14.58
N TRP A 125 12.97 -1.44 14.27
CA TRP A 125 13.72 -0.73 13.24
C TRP A 125 15.20 -0.58 13.57
N LYS A 126 15.52 -0.27 14.83
CA LYS A 126 16.90 -0.21 15.30
C LYS A 126 17.65 -1.52 15.04
N THR A 127 17.01 -2.65 15.33
CA THR A 127 17.59 -3.99 15.10
C THR A 127 17.64 -4.32 13.61
N ALA A 128 16.54 -4.15 12.89
CA ALA A 128 16.42 -4.45 11.47
C ALA A 128 17.43 -3.67 10.62
N PHE A 129 17.59 -2.39 10.90
CA PHE A 129 18.53 -1.55 10.15
C PHE A 129 19.97 -1.94 10.42
N LYS A 130 20.32 -2.30 11.66
CA LYS A 130 21.64 -2.83 12.01
C LYS A 130 21.93 -4.16 11.31
N VAL A 131 20.96 -5.09 11.29
CA VAL A 131 21.08 -6.37 10.57
C VAL A 131 21.33 -6.12 9.09
N TYR A 132 20.55 -5.22 8.49
CA TYR A 132 20.71 -4.87 7.08
C TYR A 132 22.09 -4.29 6.75
N LEU A 133 22.61 -3.35 7.54
CA LEU A 133 23.90 -2.70 7.32
C LEU A 133 25.09 -3.67 7.42
N ASN A 134 24.94 -4.78 8.16
CA ASN A 134 25.96 -5.81 8.27
C ASN A 134 25.94 -6.84 7.12
N LYS A 135 24.92 -6.78 6.24
CA LYS A 135 24.86 -7.69 5.09
C LYS A 135 25.83 -7.28 4.00
N LYS A 136 26.53 -8.26 3.47
CA LYS A 136 27.37 -8.10 2.27
C LYS A 136 26.56 -8.54 1.06
N PHE A 137 26.36 -7.65 0.11
CA PHE A 137 25.71 -7.96 -1.17
C PHE A 137 26.78 -8.08 -2.25
N SER A 138 26.78 -9.23 -2.95
CA SER A 138 27.60 -9.38 -4.15
C SER A 138 26.70 -9.17 -5.37
N TYR A 139 27.04 -8.21 -6.19
CA TYR A 139 26.39 -8.03 -7.49
C TYR A 139 27.22 -8.74 -8.54
N GLN A 140 26.69 -9.81 -9.12
CA GLN A 140 27.32 -10.39 -10.31
C GLN A 140 27.00 -9.47 -11.51
N LYS A 141 28.01 -8.94 -12.18
CA LYS A 141 27.86 -8.29 -13.47
C LYS A 141 27.28 -9.30 -14.46
N ASN A 142 26.25 -8.88 -15.16
CA ASN A 142 25.49 -9.70 -16.10
C ASN A 142 26.38 -10.44 -17.08
N THR A 143 26.36 -11.75 -17.00
CA THR A 143 26.76 -12.64 -18.07
C THR A 143 25.65 -12.68 -19.11
N SER A 144 25.99 -12.92 -20.38
CA SER A 144 24.99 -13.08 -21.44
C SER A 144 23.97 -14.16 -21.06
N ILE A 145 22.69 -13.80 -21.11
CA ILE A 145 21.59 -14.74 -20.90
C ILE A 145 21.23 -15.33 -22.26
N LYS A 146 21.08 -16.66 -22.33
CA LYS A 146 20.47 -17.32 -23.49
C LYS A 146 19.05 -17.73 -23.11
N SER A 147 18.11 -17.38 -23.99
CA SER A 147 16.72 -17.79 -23.95
C SER A 147 16.44 -18.83 -25.02
N PHE A 148 15.47 -19.70 -24.82
CA PHE A 148 14.95 -20.56 -25.87
C PHE A 148 13.81 -19.87 -26.63
N LYS A 149 13.66 -20.19 -27.92
CA LYS A 149 12.53 -19.70 -28.69
C LYS A 149 11.26 -20.43 -28.29
N HIS A 150 10.24 -19.70 -27.88
CA HIS A 150 8.93 -20.26 -27.55
C HIS A 150 7.80 -19.52 -28.28
N ASN A 151 6.70 -20.23 -28.51
CA ASN A 151 5.49 -19.71 -29.15
C ASN A 151 4.31 -19.68 -28.14
N GLU A 152 4.62 -19.50 -26.84
CA GLU A 152 3.57 -19.38 -25.85
C GLU A 152 2.74 -18.11 -26.11
N LYS A 153 1.42 -18.25 -26.04
CA LYS A 153 0.52 -17.11 -26.10
C LYS A 153 0.63 -16.32 -24.81
N THR A 154 1.10 -15.11 -24.90
CA THR A 154 1.20 -14.19 -23.77
C THR A 154 -0.10 -13.41 -23.64
N LYS A 155 -0.79 -13.57 -22.49
CA LYS A 155 -2.00 -12.83 -22.18
C LYS A 155 -1.65 -11.70 -21.22
N ILE A 156 -1.54 -10.47 -21.72
CA ILE A 156 -1.12 -9.30 -20.92
C ILE A 156 -2.33 -8.46 -20.44
N ASN A 157 -3.54 -8.72 -20.90
CA ASN A 157 -4.68 -7.90 -20.52
C ASN A 157 -5.48 -8.54 -19.41
N PHE A 158 -5.29 -8.06 -18.18
CA PHE A 158 -6.03 -8.47 -16.99
C PHE A 158 -7.12 -7.47 -16.58
N LEU A 159 -7.24 -6.36 -17.34
CA LEU A 159 -8.20 -5.31 -17.02
C LEU A 159 -9.63 -5.79 -17.28
N SER A 160 -10.49 -5.58 -16.30
CA SER A 160 -11.93 -5.60 -16.53
C SER A 160 -12.33 -4.42 -17.42
N ASN A 161 -13.42 -4.52 -18.18
CA ASN A 161 -13.95 -3.44 -19.07
C ASN A 161 -14.46 -2.20 -18.29
N ARG A 162 -13.67 -1.68 -17.37
CA ARG A 162 -13.99 -0.50 -16.57
C ARG A 162 -13.05 0.63 -16.99
N SER A 163 -13.59 1.79 -17.33
CA SER A 163 -12.82 2.94 -17.80
C SER A 163 -12.32 3.87 -16.68
N TRP A 164 -12.77 3.67 -15.43
CA TRP A 164 -12.50 4.62 -14.33
C TRP A 164 -11.00 4.79 -14.01
N TYR A 165 -10.18 3.80 -14.29
CA TYR A 165 -8.74 3.84 -14.04
C TYR A 165 -7.92 4.41 -15.21
N GLU A 166 -8.52 4.73 -16.36
CA GLU A 166 -7.79 5.34 -17.50
C GLU A 166 -7.18 6.68 -17.13
N LYS A 167 -7.84 7.45 -16.26
CA LYS A 167 -7.35 8.72 -15.73
C LYS A 167 -6.06 8.62 -14.93
N PHE A 168 -5.69 7.43 -14.43
CA PHE A 168 -4.43 7.23 -13.73
C PHE A 168 -3.21 7.50 -14.61
N ASN A 169 -3.34 7.42 -15.93
CA ASN A 169 -2.28 7.83 -16.87
C ASN A 169 -1.86 9.30 -16.70
N ASN A 170 -2.73 10.17 -16.15
CA ASN A 170 -2.43 11.58 -15.92
C ASN A 170 -1.55 11.81 -14.68
N TYR A 171 -1.45 10.82 -13.81
CA TYR A 171 -0.79 10.94 -12.50
C TYR A 171 0.42 10.01 -12.36
N TRP A 172 0.47 8.92 -13.13
CA TRP A 172 1.39 7.83 -12.88
C TRP A 172 2.10 7.33 -14.13
N SER A 173 3.37 7.03 -13.94
CA SER A 173 4.23 6.40 -14.95
C SER A 173 4.83 5.12 -14.36
N PRO A 174 4.22 3.93 -14.56
CA PRO A 174 4.79 2.66 -14.14
C PRO A 174 6.12 2.35 -14.81
N GLY A 175 6.90 1.43 -14.26
CA GLY A 175 8.13 0.88 -14.81
C GLY A 175 9.39 1.23 -14.02
N GLU A 176 10.42 0.42 -14.19
CA GLU A 176 11.69 0.50 -13.45
C GLU A 176 12.41 1.83 -13.66
N ASP A 177 12.49 2.30 -14.92
CA ASP A 177 13.18 3.57 -15.25
C ASP A 177 12.44 4.77 -14.64
N ALA A 178 11.10 4.72 -14.62
CA ALA A 178 10.29 5.76 -13.99
C ALA A 178 10.49 5.76 -12.46
N ALA A 179 10.58 4.60 -11.84
CA ALA A 179 10.84 4.44 -10.41
C ALA A 179 12.21 5.03 -10.03
N LEU A 180 13.25 4.70 -10.80
CA LEU A 180 14.61 5.21 -10.59
C LEU A 180 14.66 6.73 -10.73
N LYS A 181 14.12 7.28 -11.81
CA LYS A 181 14.07 8.74 -12.03
C LYS A 181 13.31 9.45 -10.91
N LYS A 182 12.16 8.89 -10.49
CA LYS A 182 11.34 9.46 -9.43
C LYS A 182 12.10 9.54 -8.10
N ILE A 183 12.77 8.47 -7.67
CA ILE A 183 13.50 8.46 -6.41
C ILE A 183 14.76 9.35 -6.46
N GLU A 184 15.47 9.41 -7.57
CA GLU A 184 16.61 10.30 -7.76
C GLU A 184 16.21 11.77 -7.69
N THR A 185 15.14 12.15 -8.39
CA THR A 185 14.57 13.50 -8.32
C THR A 185 14.14 13.83 -6.89
N TYR A 186 13.49 12.89 -6.20
CA TYR A 186 13.04 13.10 -4.82
C TYR A 186 14.21 13.29 -3.85
N ILE A 187 15.25 12.47 -3.94
CA ILE A 187 16.45 12.58 -3.10
C ILE A 187 17.16 13.92 -3.34
N SER A 188 17.28 14.36 -4.59
CA SER A 188 17.96 15.62 -4.90
C SER A 188 17.21 16.85 -4.41
N SER A 189 15.86 16.87 -4.52
CA SER A 189 15.07 18.09 -4.40
C SER A 189 14.24 18.21 -3.11
N HIS A 190 13.83 17.09 -2.49
CA HIS A 190 12.79 17.13 -1.46
C HIS A 190 13.13 16.42 -0.13
N ILE A 191 14.03 15.43 -0.14
CA ILE A 191 14.24 14.54 1.01
C ILE A 191 14.69 15.33 2.28
N ASP A 192 15.41 16.43 2.12
CA ASP A 192 15.94 17.24 3.23
C ASP A 192 14.88 17.95 4.07
N LYS A 193 13.63 18.00 3.59
CA LYS A 193 12.48 18.60 4.27
C LYS A 193 11.35 17.59 4.51
N TYR A 194 11.65 16.31 4.42
CA TYR A 194 10.63 15.27 4.51
C TYR A 194 9.91 15.25 5.86
N ASP A 195 10.61 15.39 6.96
CA ASP A 195 10.05 15.38 8.31
C ASP A 195 8.97 16.47 8.52
N VAL A 196 9.13 17.62 7.90
CA VAL A 196 8.15 18.71 7.93
C VAL A 196 7.03 18.50 6.91
N ASN A 197 7.40 18.23 5.65
CA ASN A 197 6.45 18.27 4.53
C ASN A 197 5.64 16.98 4.35
N ARG A 198 6.08 15.85 4.95
CA ARG A 198 5.38 14.55 4.86
C ARG A 198 3.93 14.55 5.33
N ASN A 199 3.53 15.55 6.10
CA ASN A 199 2.19 15.66 6.65
C ASN A 199 1.27 16.62 5.86
N ARG A 200 1.79 17.31 4.86
CA ARG A 200 1.12 18.35 4.08
C ARG A 200 0.55 17.76 2.78
N PRO A 201 -0.75 17.41 2.73
CA PRO A 201 -1.37 16.89 1.52
C PRO A 201 -1.55 17.94 0.41
N ASP A 202 -1.53 19.22 0.76
CA ASP A 202 -1.55 20.35 -0.17
C ASP A 202 -0.22 20.53 -0.95
N PHE A 203 0.87 19.89 -0.47
CA PHE A 203 2.17 19.90 -1.13
C PHE A 203 2.46 18.54 -1.77
N ASP A 204 2.83 18.53 -3.05
CA ASP A 204 3.31 17.31 -3.71
C ASP A 204 4.81 17.09 -3.42
N GLN A 205 5.14 16.88 -2.14
CA GLN A 205 6.51 16.75 -1.65
C GLN A 205 6.78 15.42 -0.94
N THR A 206 6.01 14.38 -1.26
CA THR A 206 6.33 13.00 -0.90
C THR A 206 6.89 12.25 -2.12
N SER A 207 7.64 11.18 -1.90
CA SER A 207 8.26 10.45 -3.02
C SER A 207 7.26 9.77 -3.94
N ARG A 208 6.06 9.47 -3.45
CA ARG A 208 5.02 8.69 -4.17
C ARG A 208 5.57 7.40 -4.79
N ILE A 209 6.57 6.78 -4.12
CA ILE A 209 7.28 5.58 -4.61
C ILE A 209 6.56 4.27 -4.25
N SER A 210 5.50 4.34 -3.44
CA SER A 210 4.81 3.16 -2.89
C SER A 210 4.28 2.18 -3.96
N PRO A 211 3.69 2.60 -5.09
CA PRO A 211 3.29 1.66 -6.13
C PRO A 211 4.48 0.93 -6.75
N HIS A 212 5.59 1.63 -7.00
CA HIS A 212 6.80 1.04 -7.55
C HIS A 212 7.42 -0.01 -6.61
N LEU A 213 7.41 0.26 -5.29
CA LEU A 213 7.83 -0.71 -4.28
C LEU A 213 6.89 -1.92 -4.21
N ARG A 214 5.56 -1.70 -4.33
CA ARG A 214 4.57 -2.77 -4.31
C ARG A 214 4.75 -3.76 -5.45
N PHE A 215 5.02 -3.27 -6.66
CA PHE A 215 5.18 -4.10 -7.85
C PHE A 215 6.63 -4.50 -8.14
N GLY A 216 7.58 -4.19 -7.24
CA GLY A 216 8.96 -4.61 -7.37
C GLY A 216 9.73 -3.91 -8.49
N GLU A 217 9.24 -2.77 -8.99
CA GLU A 217 9.95 -1.94 -9.99
C GLU A 217 11.18 -1.26 -9.39
N ILE A 218 11.24 -1.15 -8.08
CA ILE A 218 12.42 -0.73 -7.32
C ILE A 218 12.50 -1.50 -6.00
N SER A 219 13.71 -1.90 -5.63
CA SER A 219 13.97 -2.52 -4.32
C SER A 219 14.18 -1.46 -3.24
N PRO A 220 13.73 -1.67 -1.98
CA PRO A 220 14.06 -0.80 -0.87
C PRO A 220 15.57 -0.68 -0.64
N ARG A 221 16.37 -1.69 -1.00
CA ARG A 221 17.83 -1.66 -0.96
C ARG A 221 18.41 -0.59 -1.88
N VAL A 222 17.90 -0.52 -3.12
CA VAL A 222 18.33 0.51 -4.10
C VAL A 222 18.02 1.92 -3.59
N ILE A 223 16.88 2.11 -2.94
CA ILE A 223 16.53 3.41 -2.34
C ILE A 223 17.54 3.81 -1.26
N ILE A 224 17.87 2.89 -0.34
CA ILE A 224 18.84 3.16 0.72
C ILE A 224 20.23 3.44 0.13
N GLU A 225 20.67 2.66 -0.85
CA GLU A 225 21.95 2.86 -1.54
C GLU A 225 22.03 4.25 -2.18
N LYS A 226 20.98 4.68 -2.90
CA LYS A 226 20.93 6.02 -3.51
C LYS A 226 20.94 7.14 -2.46
N ILE A 227 20.28 6.97 -1.32
CA ILE A 227 20.34 7.92 -0.21
C ILE A 227 21.76 7.99 0.36
N GLN A 228 22.40 6.85 0.61
CA GLN A 228 23.78 6.79 1.11
C GLN A 228 24.76 7.47 0.14
N ASN A 229 24.63 7.19 -1.16
CA ASN A 229 25.48 7.78 -2.20
C ASN A 229 25.26 9.30 -2.36
N SER A 230 24.10 9.83 -1.99
CA SER A 230 23.83 11.27 -1.98
C SER A 230 24.55 12.00 -0.87
N LYS A 231 25.12 11.29 0.12
CA LYS A 231 25.79 11.83 1.32
C LYS A 231 24.89 12.74 2.17
N LYS A 232 23.59 12.76 1.92
CA LYS A 232 22.62 13.50 2.73
C LYS A 232 22.39 12.75 4.04
N SER A 233 22.48 13.47 5.17
CA SER A 233 22.32 12.90 6.49
C SER A 233 21.77 13.96 7.43
N ASN A 234 20.46 13.94 7.68
CA ASN A 234 19.78 14.82 8.61
C ASN A 234 18.54 14.09 9.19
N ASN A 235 17.79 14.77 10.05
CA ASN A 235 16.59 14.22 10.66
C ASN A 235 15.51 13.83 9.65
N ALA A 236 15.37 14.61 8.58
CA ALA A 236 14.40 14.34 7.52
C ALA A 236 14.73 13.03 6.77
N VAL A 237 16.01 12.81 6.46
CA VAL A 237 16.50 11.55 5.85
C VAL A 237 16.23 10.36 6.77
N ASN A 238 16.55 10.47 8.07
CA ASN A 238 16.27 9.41 9.05
C ASN A 238 14.78 9.13 9.17
N THR A 239 13.95 10.17 9.10
CA THR A 239 12.50 10.03 9.09
C THR A 239 12.02 9.30 7.83
N TYR A 240 12.59 9.60 6.66
CA TYR A 240 12.26 8.89 5.42
C TYR A 240 12.68 7.41 5.47
N LEU A 241 13.88 7.11 5.97
CA LEU A 241 14.35 5.74 6.16
C LEU A 241 13.46 4.95 7.13
N SER A 242 12.91 5.60 8.15
CA SER A 242 11.97 4.94 9.06
C SER A 242 10.64 4.58 8.39
N GLU A 243 10.21 5.28 7.31
CA GLU A 243 9.03 4.84 6.54
C GLU A 243 9.29 3.53 5.77
N ILE A 244 10.52 3.34 5.28
CA ILE A 244 10.94 2.02 4.75
C ILE A 244 10.90 0.99 5.88
N GLY A 245 11.36 1.38 7.08
CA GLY A 245 11.29 0.54 8.28
C GLY A 245 9.86 0.14 8.66
N TRP A 246 8.89 1.05 8.56
CA TRP A 246 7.48 0.74 8.79
C TRP A 246 6.94 -0.32 7.81
N ARG A 247 7.37 -0.25 6.55
CA ARG A 247 7.04 -1.29 5.57
C ARG A 247 7.63 -2.65 5.99
N GLU A 248 8.91 -2.70 6.36
CA GLU A 248 9.56 -3.93 6.84
C GLU A 248 8.86 -4.48 8.10
N PHE A 249 8.50 -3.62 9.05
CA PHE A 249 7.77 -3.99 10.25
C PHE A 249 6.40 -4.59 9.92
N SER A 250 5.68 -4.00 8.98
CA SER A 250 4.38 -4.52 8.52
C SER A 250 4.50 -5.92 7.93
N TYR A 251 5.58 -6.21 7.17
CA TYR A 251 5.85 -7.55 6.66
C TYR A 251 6.24 -8.54 7.75
N SER A 252 6.94 -8.10 8.80
CA SER A 252 7.18 -8.93 9.97
C SER A 252 5.87 -9.29 10.67
N LEU A 253 4.95 -8.32 10.83
CA LEU A 253 3.62 -8.58 11.38
C LEU A 253 2.80 -9.53 10.50
N LEU A 254 2.83 -9.35 9.17
CA LEU A 254 2.13 -10.23 8.23
C LEU A 254 2.62 -11.67 8.34
N TYR A 255 3.93 -11.88 8.42
CA TYR A 255 4.54 -13.21 8.49
C TYR A 255 4.22 -13.96 9.80
N TYR A 256 4.16 -13.23 10.93
CA TYR A 256 3.93 -13.83 12.25
C TYR A 256 2.49 -13.80 12.74
N SER A 257 1.57 -13.16 12.01
CA SER A 257 0.16 -13.05 12.41
C SER A 257 -0.74 -13.75 11.41
N GLU A 258 -1.53 -14.67 11.90
CA GLU A 258 -2.54 -15.35 11.08
C GLU A 258 -3.61 -14.36 10.59
N ASP A 259 -3.89 -14.33 9.29
CA ASP A 259 -4.94 -13.51 8.65
C ASP A 259 -4.93 -12.04 9.10
N LEU A 260 -3.77 -11.38 9.02
CA LEU A 260 -3.59 -9.99 9.48
C LEU A 260 -4.64 -9.02 8.92
N SER A 261 -5.13 -9.24 7.70
CA SER A 261 -6.14 -8.40 7.03
C SER A 261 -7.56 -8.55 7.59
N THR A 262 -7.82 -9.59 8.40
CA THR A 262 -9.16 -9.87 8.93
C THR A 262 -9.23 -10.05 10.43
N LYS A 263 -8.14 -10.49 11.07
CA LYS A 263 -8.08 -10.76 12.50
C LYS A 263 -7.30 -9.66 13.24
N PRO A 264 -7.85 -9.04 14.29
CA PRO A 264 -7.12 -8.05 15.08
C PRO A 264 -6.01 -8.72 15.90
N ILE A 265 -4.81 -8.10 15.92
CA ILE A 265 -3.68 -8.57 16.76
C ILE A 265 -4.07 -8.50 18.23
N ASN A 266 -4.75 -7.42 18.66
CA ASN A 266 -5.27 -7.31 20.03
C ASN A 266 -6.61 -8.06 20.14
N PRO A 267 -6.67 -9.19 20.87
CA PRO A 267 -7.85 -10.04 20.94
C PRO A 267 -9.08 -9.35 21.57
N LYS A 268 -8.91 -8.29 22.35
CA LYS A 268 -10.01 -7.51 22.92
C LYS A 268 -10.94 -6.93 21.86
N PHE A 269 -10.41 -6.64 20.68
CA PHE A 269 -11.20 -6.10 19.57
C PHE A 269 -12.02 -7.15 18.81
N LYS A 270 -11.91 -8.43 19.10
CA LYS A 270 -12.78 -9.47 18.51
C LYS A 270 -14.25 -9.26 18.84
N LYS A 271 -14.53 -8.72 20.05
CA LYS A 271 -15.90 -8.45 20.55
C LYS A 271 -16.23 -6.96 20.57
N PHE A 272 -15.45 -6.12 19.88
CA PHE A 272 -15.70 -4.70 19.85
C PHE A 272 -17.08 -4.42 19.22
N PRO A 273 -17.94 -3.54 19.80
CA PRO A 273 -19.31 -3.32 19.36
C PRO A 273 -19.38 -2.40 18.11
N TRP A 274 -18.89 -2.91 16.99
CA TRP A 274 -18.96 -2.20 15.70
C TRP A 274 -20.42 -2.02 15.26
N ARG A 275 -20.75 -0.83 14.78
CA ARG A 275 -22.02 -0.59 14.10
C ARG A 275 -22.04 -1.26 12.73
N SER A 276 -23.25 -1.54 12.24
CA SER A 276 -23.49 -1.95 10.86
C SER A 276 -24.36 -0.90 10.17
N SER A 277 -23.82 -0.23 9.14
CA SER A 277 -24.56 0.74 8.32
C SER A 277 -24.01 0.74 6.90
N LYS A 278 -24.74 0.08 6.00
CA LYS A 278 -24.43 0.09 4.57
C LYS A 278 -24.51 1.50 3.99
N LYS A 279 -25.45 2.32 4.48
CA LYS A 279 -25.64 3.71 4.04
C LYS A 279 -24.42 4.56 4.40
N ASP A 280 -23.99 4.55 5.67
CA ASP A 280 -22.84 5.36 6.10
C ASP A 280 -21.56 4.93 5.42
N PHE A 281 -21.37 3.60 5.21
CA PHE A 281 -20.25 3.07 4.46
C PHE A 281 -20.25 3.54 2.99
N ALA A 282 -21.41 3.51 2.31
CA ALA A 282 -21.54 4.00 0.94
C ALA A 282 -21.20 5.50 0.85
N LEU A 283 -21.76 6.32 1.75
CA LEU A 283 -21.46 7.75 1.78
C LEU A 283 -19.96 8.03 2.03
N TRP A 284 -19.32 7.24 2.89
CA TRP A 284 -17.88 7.34 3.11
C TRP A 284 -17.08 6.97 1.85
N THR A 285 -17.41 5.86 1.19
CA THR A 285 -16.71 5.44 -0.05
C THR A 285 -16.90 6.39 -1.22
N GLU A 286 -18.04 7.09 -1.26
CA GLU A 286 -18.38 8.06 -2.31
C GLU A 286 -17.84 9.49 -2.03
N GLY A 287 -17.20 9.71 -0.86
CA GLY A 287 -16.76 11.06 -0.46
C GLY A 287 -17.95 12.02 -0.28
N LYS A 288 -19.04 11.54 0.32
CA LYS A 288 -20.29 12.28 0.57
C LYS A 288 -20.64 12.27 2.06
N THR A 289 -19.64 12.48 2.90
CA THR A 289 -19.84 12.51 4.35
C THR A 289 -20.24 13.88 4.88
N GLY A 290 -20.09 14.93 4.07
CA GLY A 290 -20.26 16.34 4.49
C GLY A 290 -19.12 16.84 5.37
N ILE A 291 -18.01 16.08 5.47
CA ILE A 291 -16.79 16.46 6.17
C ILE A 291 -15.70 16.69 5.11
N PRO A 292 -15.39 17.96 4.77
CA PRO A 292 -14.62 18.29 3.56
C PRO A 292 -13.28 17.59 3.41
N LEU A 293 -12.48 17.47 4.48
CA LEU A 293 -11.18 16.78 4.39
C LEU A 293 -11.33 15.28 4.11
N VAL A 294 -12.35 14.63 4.68
CA VAL A 294 -12.66 13.22 4.42
C VAL A 294 -13.11 13.05 2.98
N ASP A 295 -14.05 13.89 2.53
CA ASP A 295 -14.60 13.81 1.18
C ASP A 295 -13.55 14.10 0.10
N ALA A 296 -12.69 15.10 0.32
CA ALA A 296 -11.57 15.41 -0.57
C ALA A 296 -10.56 14.25 -0.66
N ALA A 297 -10.26 13.59 0.47
CA ALA A 297 -9.37 12.44 0.50
C ALA A 297 -9.95 11.24 -0.24
N MET A 298 -11.26 10.99 -0.11
CA MET A 298 -11.94 9.92 -0.85
C MET A 298 -12.03 10.24 -2.35
N SER A 299 -12.16 11.51 -2.70
CA SER A 299 -12.07 11.97 -4.10
C SER A 299 -10.67 11.76 -4.66
N GLN A 300 -9.60 12.01 -3.88
CA GLN A 300 -8.23 11.72 -4.31
C GLN A 300 -8.02 10.25 -4.66
N ILE A 301 -8.54 9.34 -3.82
CA ILE A 301 -8.40 7.88 -4.10
C ILE A 301 -9.10 7.49 -5.40
N TYR A 302 -10.28 8.09 -5.66
CA TYR A 302 -11.03 7.85 -6.89
C TYR A 302 -10.31 8.43 -8.12
N GLU A 303 -9.72 9.64 -8.00
CA GLU A 303 -9.05 10.31 -9.12
C GLU A 303 -7.66 9.75 -9.43
N GLU A 304 -6.87 9.48 -8.39
CA GLU A 304 -5.45 9.16 -8.54
C GLU A 304 -5.14 7.67 -8.27
N GLY A 305 -6.10 6.88 -7.76
CA GLY A 305 -5.82 5.52 -7.25
C GLY A 305 -4.88 5.51 -6.06
N TRP A 306 -4.69 6.65 -5.40
CA TRP A 306 -3.73 6.84 -4.33
C TRP A 306 -4.24 7.87 -3.33
N MET A 307 -3.76 7.78 -2.10
CA MET A 307 -4.10 8.74 -1.05
C MET A 307 -2.86 9.07 -0.23
N HIS A 308 -2.67 10.34 0.07
CA HIS A 308 -1.61 10.81 0.95
C HIS A 308 -1.69 10.15 2.34
N ASN A 309 -0.54 9.73 2.94
CA ASN A 309 -0.53 8.96 4.19
C ASN A 309 -1.30 9.64 5.34
N ARG A 310 -1.15 10.96 5.52
CA ARG A 310 -1.89 11.71 6.54
C ARG A 310 -3.41 11.54 6.37
N LEU A 311 -3.87 11.54 5.16
CA LEU A 311 -5.28 11.41 4.85
C LEU A 311 -5.80 9.99 5.08
N ARG A 312 -5.00 8.96 4.81
CA ARG A 312 -5.35 7.57 5.17
C ARG A 312 -5.64 7.43 6.67
N MET A 313 -4.85 8.13 7.51
CA MET A 313 -5.09 8.16 8.95
C MET A 313 -6.40 8.89 9.30
N VAL A 314 -6.71 9.99 8.64
CA VAL A 314 -7.93 10.78 8.90
C VAL A 314 -9.18 10.01 8.47
N VAL A 315 -9.23 9.53 7.23
CA VAL A 315 -10.40 8.80 6.71
C VAL A 315 -10.59 7.46 7.42
N GLY A 316 -9.49 6.79 7.79
CA GLY A 316 -9.55 5.57 8.58
C GLY A 316 -10.09 5.83 10.00
N SER A 317 -9.59 6.87 10.68
CA SER A 317 -10.11 7.27 11.99
C SER A 317 -11.59 7.65 11.90
N PHE A 318 -12.01 8.36 10.86
CA PHE A 318 -13.40 8.72 10.66
C PHE A 318 -14.29 7.48 10.51
N LEU A 319 -13.89 6.52 9.66
CA LEU A 319 -14.63 5.27 9.49
C LEU A 319 -14.77 4.49 10.80
N VAL A 320 -13.65 4.24 11.49
CA VAL A 320 -13.65 3.32 12.66
C VAL A 320 -14.12 3.97 13.96
N LYS A 321 -14.04 5.30 14.08
CA LYS A 321 -14.35 6.00 15.33
C LYS A 321 -15.59 6.89 15.17
N ASN A 322 -15.65 7.78 14.19
CA ASN A 322 -16.83 8.61 14.02
C ASN A 322 -18.04 7.82 13.49
N LEU A 323 -17.85 6.95 12.48
CA LEU A 323 -18.92 6.07 12.01
C LEU A 323 -19.05 4.78 12.81
N LEU A 324 -18.04 4.41 13.61
CA LEU A 324 -17.98 3.19 14.42
C LEU A 324 -18.15 1.91 13.55
N LEU A 325 -17.69 1.95 12.30
CA LEU A 325 -17.75 0.83 11.37
C LEU A 325 -16.46 -0.02 11.47
N ASN A 326 -16.61 -1.33 11.21
CA ASN A 326 -15.49 -2.26 11.31
C ASN A 326 -14.36 -1.89 10.34
N TRP A 327 -13.12 -1.85 10.83
CA TRP A 327 -11.93 -1.51 10.07
C TRP A 327 -11.70 -2.41 8.83
N THR A 328 -12.16 -3.67 8.87
CA THR A 328 -12.06 -4.59 7.74
C THR A 328 -12.84 -4.14 6.50
N LEU A 329 -13.86 -3.29 6.66
CA LEU A 329 -14.58 -2.69 5.54
C LEU A 329 -13.69 -1.69 4.78
N GLY A 330 -12.97 -0.86 5.53
CA GLY A 330 -12.03 0.10 4.96
C GLY A 330 -10.80 -0.57 4.35
N GLU A 331 -10.29 -1.62 5.02
CA GLU A 331 -9.20 -2.46 4.50
C GLU A 331 -9.53 -3.00 3.11
N ARG A 332 -10.69 -3.64 2.95
CA ARG A 332 -11.16 -4.18 1.66
C ARG A 332 -11.43 -3.10 0.61
N TYR A 333 -11.91 -1.93 1.02
CA TYR A 333 -12.10 -0.83 0.10
C TYR A 333 -10.76 -0.31 -0.44
N PHE A 334 -9.75 -0.16 0.42
CA PHE A 334 -8.40 0.22 0.02
C PHE A 334 -7.73 -0.85 -0.86
N GLN A 335 -7.94 -2.14 -0.57
CA GLN A 335 -7.50 -3.23 -1.43
C GLN A 335 -7.95 -3.05 -2.89
N LYS A 336 -9.21 -2.66 -3.10
CA LYS A 336 -9.76 -2.49 -4.44
C LYS A 336 -9.33 -1.18 -5.11
N SER A 337 -9.17 -0.12 -4.34
CA SER A 337 -9.10 1.25 -4.86
C SER A 337 -7.69 1.84 -4.90
N LEU A 338 -6.71 1.24 -4.20
CA LEU A 338 -5.34 1.75 -4.16
C LEU A 338 -4.44 1.05 -5.17
N LEU A 339 -3.70 1.85 -5.96
CA LEU A 339 -2.62 1.38 -6.83
C LEU A 339 -1.48 0.73 -6.04
N ASP A 340 -1.20 1.27 -4.86
CA ASP A 340 -0.13 0.83 -3.98
C ASP A 340 -0.59 -0.12 -2.89
N TYR A 341 -1.76 -0.77 -3.08
CA TYR A 341 -2.22 -1.75 -2.11
C TYR A 341 -1.14 -2.81 -1.87
N ASP A 342 -0.74 -2.91 -0.63
CA ASP A 342 0.21 -3.89 -0.10
C ASP A 342 -0.43 -4.50 1.15
N GLU A 343 -0.64 -5.80 1.15
CA GLU A 343 -1.40 -6.49 2.21
C GLU A 343 -0.82 -6.22 3.60
N ALA A 344 0.52 -6.27 3.73
CA ALA A 344 1.20 -6.02 4.98
C ALA A 344 0.97 -4.60 5.48
N SER A 345 1.27 -3.61 4.63
CA SER A 345 1.19 -2.19 5.00
C SER A 345 -0.25 -1.73 5.20
N ASN A 346 -1.19 -2.22 4.38
CA ASN A 346 -2.60 -1.84 4.48
C ASN A 346 -3.25 -2.42 5.74
N ALA A 347 -3.09 -3.72 5.98
CA ALA A 347 -3.66 -4.38 7.16
C ALA A 347 -3.05 -3.83 8.46
N ALA A 348 -1.72 -3.66 8.53
CA ALA A 348 -1.06 -3.05 9.68
C ALA A 348 -1.52 -1.61 9.90
N GLY A 349 -1.67 -0.81 8.85
CA GLY A 349 -2.14 0.57 8.90
C GLY A 349 -3.58 0.68 9.41
N TRP A 350 -4.49 -0.15 8.91
CA TRP A 350 -5.88 -0.20 9.38
C TRP A 350 -5.98 -0.63 10.84
N GLN A 351 -5.22 -1.64 11.24
CA GLN A 351 -5.18 -2.07 12.65
C GLN A 351 -4.54 -1.01 13.56
N TRP A 352 -3.52 -0.28 13.05
CA TRP A 352 -2.91 0.83 13.78
C TRP A 352 -3.93 1.92 14.09
N ILE A 353 -4.71 2.36 13.09
CA ILE A 353 -5.71 3.42 13.27
C ILE A 353 -6.93 2.95 14.08
N ALA A 354 -7.30 1.68 13.96
CA ALA A 354 -8.38 1.08 14.77
C ALA A 354 -7.97 0.84 16.23
N GLY A 355 -6.69 0.91 16.56
CA GLY A 355 -6.19 0.67 17.91
C GLY A 355 -6.07 -0.81 18.28
N CYS A 356 -6.20 -1.72 17.32
CA CYS A 356 -6.18 -3.17 17.53
C CYS A 356 -4.92 -3.88 17.04
N GLY A 357 -3.98 -3.13 16.43
CA GLY A 357 -2.73 -3.65 15.88
C GLY A 357 -1.56 -3.67 16.86
N ALA A 358 -0.39 -4.07 16.36
CA ALA A 358 0.87 -3.90 17.05
C ALA A 358 1.31 -2.42 16.99
N ASP A 359 1.90 -1.92 18.08
CA ASP A 359 2.29 -0.50 18.25
C ASP A 359 1.18 0.48 17.85
N ALA A 360 -0.08 0.07 18.09
CA ALA A 360 -1.24 0.78 17.58
C ALA A 360 -1.41 2.17 18.21
N SER A 361 -1.96 3.09 17.45
CA SER A 361 -2.42 4.37 18.00
C SER A 361 -3.41 4.13 19.12
N PRO A 362 -3.26 4.80 20.28
CA PRO A 362 -4.23 4.68 21.35
C PRO A 362 -5.65 4.94 20.84
N TYR A 363 -6.61 4.08 21.20
CA TYR A 363 -7.97 4.16 20.65
C TYR A 363 -8.64 5.51 20.91
N PHE A 364 -8.38 6.12 22.07
CA PHE A 364 -8.93 7.43 22.42
C PHE A 364 -8.40 8.59 21.56
N ARG A 365 -7.33 8.39 20.76
CA ARG A 365 -6.85 9.38 19.80
C ARG A 365 -7.75 9.35 18.56
N VAL A 366 -8.81 10.14 18.59
CA VAL A 366 -9.68 10.38 17.43
C VAL A 366 -9.12 11.55 16.64
N PHE A 367 -8.84 11.34 15.36
CA PHE A 367 -8.38 12.42 14.48
C PHE A 367 -9.58 13.29 14.10
N ASN A 368 -9.69 14.49 14.66
CA ASN A 368 -10.72 15.46 14.28
C ASN A 368 -10.40 16.03 12.90
N PRO A 369 -11.21 15.80 11.84
CA PRO A 369 -10.90 16.24 10.49
C PRO A 369 -10.73 17.76 10.34
N VAL A 370 -11.46 18.56 11.11
CA VAL A 370 -11.35 20.03 11.10
C VAL A 370 -9.98 20.46 11.61
N LEU A 371 -9.57 20.00 12.80
CA LEU A 371 -8.24 20.29 13.36
C LEU A 371 -7.10 19.75 12.48
N GLN A 372 -7.33 18.65 11.76
CA GLN A 372 -6.36 18.15 10.78
C GLN A 372 -6.27 19.05 9.55
N SER A 373 -7.39 19.63 9.10
CA SER A 373 -7.42 20.61 8.01
C SER A 373 -6.65 21.88 8.40
N GLU A 374 -6.95 22.45 9.55
CA GLU A 374 -6.29 23.66 10.06
C GLU A 374 -4.76 23.47 10.14
N LYS A 375 -4.31 22.30 10.57
CA LYS A 375 -2.90 22.02 10.78
C LYS A 375 -2.16 21.68 9.49
N PHE A 376 -2.78 20.94 8.55
CA PHE A 376 -2.07 20.30 7.43
C PHE A 376 -2.53 20.77 6.05
N ASP A 377 -3.63 21.52 5.97
CA ASP A 377 -4.14 22.20 4.77
C ASP A 377 -4.68 23.59 5.13
N PRO A 378 -3.91 24.46 5.82
CA PRO A 378 -4.41 25.67 6.47
C PRO A 378 -5.07 26.67 5.51
N GLN A 379 -4.78 26.57 4.22
CA GLN A 379 -5.37 27.40 3.17
C GLN A 379 -6.45 26.67 2.38
N ALA A 380 -6.86 25.47 2.82
CA ALA A 380 -7.84 24.62 2.15
C ALA A 380 -7.48 24.25 0.70
N GLN A 381 -6.22 24.32 0.30
CA GLN A 381 -5.77 24.08 -1.08
C GLN A 381 -6.04 22.64 -1.52
N PHE A 382 -5.77 21.67 -0.64
CA PHE A 382 -6.06 20.27 -0.91
C PHE A 382 -7.57 20.03 -1.04
N ILE A 383 -8.35 20.53 -0.09
CA ILE A 383 -9.82 20.38 -0.11
C ILE A 383 -10.39 21.01 -1.39
N LEU A 384 -10.01 22.24 -1.72
CA LEU A 384 -10.53 22.94 -2.88
C LEU A 384 -10.07 22.37 -4.24
N LYS A 385 -8.95 21.64 -4.24
CA LYS A 385 -8.52 20.88 -5.43
C LYS A 385 -9.50 19.76 -5.78
N TYR A 386 -9.99 19.02 -4.79
CA TYR A 386 -10.85 17.84 -5.01
C TYR A 386 -12.35 18.14 -4.85
N ILE A 387 -12.70 19.23 -4.18
CA ILE A 387 -14.07 19.70 -3.99
C ILE A 387 -14.19 21.19 -4.37
N PRO A 388 -14.03 21.52 -5.67
CA PRO A 388 -13.97 22.90 -6.14
C PRO A 388 -15.25 23.71 -5.88
N GLN A 389 -16.39 23.05 -5.70
CA GLN A 389 -17.67 23.71 -5.36
C GLN A 389 -17.64 24.41 -3.99
N LEU A 390 -16.72 24.06 -3.09
CA LEU A 390 -16.55 24.74 -1.81
C LEU A 390 -15.81 26.09 -1.93
N LYS A 391 -15.35 26.49 -3.11
CA LYS A 391 -14.78 27.82 -3.36
C LYS A 391 -15.75 28.98 -3.12
N ILE A 392 -17.06 28.70 -3.03
CA ILE A 392 -18.06 29.68 -2.68
C ILE A 392 -17.87 30.25 -1.26
N PHE A 393 -17.23 29.48 -0.37
CA PHE A 393 -16.97 29.95 0.99
C PHE A 393 -15.78 30.91 1.04
N ASN A 394 -15.90 32.01 1.78
CA ASN A 394 -14.94 33.12 1.78
C ASN A 394 -13.71 32.91 2.68
N SER A 395 -13.68 31.85 3.48
CA SER A 395 -12.56 31.57 4.40
C SER A 395 -12.25 30.10 4.50
N SER A 396 -10.99 29.75 4.80
CA SER A 396 -10.61 28.37 5.07
C SER A 396 -11.44 27.75 6.18
N LYS A 397 -11.80 28.51 7.22
CA LYS A 397 -12.61 28.03 8.32
C LYS A 397 -13.99 27.55 7.84
N THR A 398 -14.66 28.32 6.99
CA THR A 398 -15.97 27.94 6.44
C THR A 398 -15.86 26.84 5.38
N VAL A 399 -14.69 26.70 4.71
CA VAL A 399 -14.41 25.52 3.86
C VAL A 399 -14.26 24.26 4.72
N PHE A 400 -13.60 24.34 5.88
CA PHE A 400 -13.44 23.18 6.78
C PHE A 400 -14.73 22.78 7.48
N GLU A 401 -15.57 23.77 7.78
CA GLU A 401 -16.84 23.64 8.51
C GLU A 401 -17.97 24.36 7.76
N PRO A 402 -18.45 23.81 6.61
CA PRO A 402 -19.46 24.48 5.78
C PRO A 402 -20.78 24.82 6.51
N TYR A 403 -21.09 24.07 7.57
CA TYR A 403 -22.29 24.32 8.40
C TYR A 403 -22.24 25.62 9.19
N LEU A 404 -21.08 26.28 9.29
CA LEU A 404 -20.97 27.63 9.88
C LEU A 404 -21.61 28.70 9.01
N ASP A 405 -21.73 28.49 7.70
CA ASP A 405 -22.52 29.29 6.78
C ASP A 405 -23.67 28.44 6.21
N LYS A 406 -24.69 28.28 7.03
CA LYS A 406 -25.83 27.43 6.69
C LYS A 406 -26.53 27.85 5.39
N LYS A 407 -26.61 29.15 5.08
CA LYS A 407 -27.25 29.64 3.86
C LYS A 407 -26.53 29.16 2.61
N LEU A 408 -25.21 29.26 2.59
CA LEU A 408 -24.41 28.79 1.45
C LEU A 408 -24.42 27.26 1.37
N LEU A 409 -24.32 26.55 2.51
CA LEU A 409 -24.40 25.09 2.52
C LEU A 409 -25.74 24.60 1.99
N ASP A 410 -26.86 25.15 2.45
CA ASP A 410 -28.22 24.78 1.99
C ASP A 410 -28.40 25.02 0.48
N SER A 411 -27.78 26.07 -0.08
CA SER A 411 -27.76 26.30 -1.54
C SER A 411 -27.02 25.15 -2.26
N LEU A 412 -25.82 24.78 -1.81
CA LEU A 412 -25.05 23.66 -2.41
C LEU A 412 -25.78 22.32 -2.28
N VAL A 413 -26.48 22.09 -1.17
CA VAL A 413 -27.27 20.87 -0.94
C VAL A 413 -28.47 20.83 -1.87
N LYS A 414 -29.21 21.95 -1.99
CA LYS A 414 -30.35 22.07 -2.92
C LYS A 414 -29.93 21.84 -4.37
N GLU A 415 -28.76 22.33 -4.77
CA GLU A 415 -28.19 22.13 -6.09
C GLU A 415 -27.54 20.77 -6.26
N LYS A 416 -27.53 19.90 -5.25
CA LYS A 416 -26.88 18.59 -5.22
C LYS A 416 -25.35 18.63 -5.49
N LYS A 417 -24.72 19.78 -5.19
CA LYS A 417 -23.28 19.99 -5.36
C LYS A 417 -22.47 19.57 -4.14
N TYR A 418 -23.09 19.57 -2.96
CA TYR A 418 -22.50 19.10 -1.72
C TYR A 418 -23.57 18.49 -0.80
N VAL A 419 -23.17 18.02 0.39
CA VAL A 419 -24.07 17.33 1.34
C VAL A 419 -23.89 17.86 2.77
N ASN A 420 -24.92 17.68 3.59
CA ASN A 420 -24.82 17.94 5.03
C ASN A 420 -23.95 16.90 5.72
N PRO A 421 -23.27 17.24 6.84
CA PRO A 421 -22.53 16.26 7.66
C PRO A 421 -23.42 15.11 8.11
N ILE A 422 -22.94 13.87 7.90
CA ILE A 422 -23.69 12.66 8.28
C ILE A 422 -23.59 12.32 9.77
N VAL A 423 -22.65 12.94 10.48
CA VAL A 423 -22.47 12.82 11.93
C VAL A 423 -22.02 14.15 12.54
N ASP A 424 -22.40 14.39 13.78
CA ASP A 424 -21.75 15.37 14.64
C ASP A 424 -20.41 14.80 15.12
N LEU A 425 -19.31 15.57 14.97
CA LEU A 425 -17.96 15.11 15.29
C LEU A 425 -17.74 14.93 16.80
N LYS A 426 -18.38 15.75 17.66
CA LYS A 426 -18.25 15.69 19.12
C LYS A 426 -19.04 14.49 19.67
N GLU A 427 -20.30 14.37 19.26
CA GLU A 427 -21.16 13.26 19.70
C GLU A 427 -20.60 11.91 19.22
N SER A 428 -20.20 11.82 17.96
CA SER A 428 -19.64 10.59 17.40
C SER A 428 -18.33 10.19 18.07
N ARG A 429 -17.49 11.17 18.46
CA ARG A 429 -16.28 10.91 19.27
C ARG A 429 -16.63 10.31 20.64
N ASN A 430 -17.61 10.90 21.34
CA ASN A 430 -18.03 10.41 22.66
C ASN A 430 -18.54 8.97 22.55
N ARG A 431 -19.42 8.69 21.58
CA ARG A 431 -19.92 7.35 21.28
C ARG A 431 -18.78 6.33 21.07
N ALA A 432 -17.72 6.71 20.34
CA ALA A 432 -16.57 5.84 20.11
C ALA A 432 -15.81 5.55 21.42
N LEU A 433 -15.66 6.54 22.31
CA LEU A 433 -15.01 6.37 23.60
C LEU A 433 -15.81 5.47 24.52
N ASP A 434 -17.15 5.63 24.55
CA ASP A 434 -18.05 4.77 25.33
C ASP A 434 -18.00 3.31 24.86
N ALA A 435 -18.03 3.09 23.53
CA ALA A 435 -17.85 1.76 22.95
C ALA A 435 -16.50 1.12 23.34
N TYR A 436 -15.43 1.91 23.41
CA TYR A 436 -14.12 1.41 23.85
C TYR A 436 -14.08 1.09 25.34
N GLN A 437 -14.77 1.84 26.20
CA GLN A 437 -14.87 1.52 27.63
C GLN A 437 -15.51 0.14 27.86
N GLN A 438 -16.54 -0.20 27.07
CA GLN A 438 -17.20 -1.51 27.14
C GLN A 438 -16.27 -2.70 26.83
N THR A 439 -15.14 -2.47 26.13
CA THR A 439 -14.15 -3.54 25.87
C THR A 439 -13.15 -3.74 26.99
N LYS A 440 -13.15 -2.87 28.00
CA LYS A 440 -12.27 -2.99 29.16
C LYS A 440 -12.90 -3.76 30.32
N SER A 441 -14.25 -3.78 30.36
CA SER A 441 -15.03 -4.63 31.24
C SER A 441 -15.12 -6.05 30.68
#